data_2d199752ed9c6af6b489b9a756c668c7
#
_entry.id   2d199752ed9c6af6b489b9a756c668c7
#
_cell.length_a   1.000
_cell.length_b   1.000
_cell.length_c   1.000
_cell.angle_alpha   90.00
_cell.angle_beta   90.00
_cell.angle_gamma   90.00
#
_symmetry.space_group_name_H-M   'P 1'
#
loop_
_entity.id
_entity.type
_entity.pdbx_description
1 polymer ?
#
loop_
_entity_poly.entity_id
_entity_poly.type
_entity_poly.pdbx_seq_one_letter_code
_entity_poly.pdbx_strand_id
1 'polypeptide(L)'
;MSGPGGPLPVVLAGARGHGRWHLENIRRLQDEGLVRLAGVCELTPLTEEELDGFHGPGTPGGPGAPGAPGAPPEQSADLGALLDSTGAAVAVICTPIHTHTDLALTAAARGVHLLLEKPPAPSYAEFRRMADGVAAAGVVCQIGFQSLGSHAVPAVRELIEQGAIGRVDGIGGAGAWARPESYYRRAPWAGRRRLDGADVVDGVLTNPLAHAVATALALGGATRAEDVAGIETELLRANDIESDDTSCVRVTTTGGRRITVAATLCAERPDEPYVLVHGTGGRITFWYKQDRVLLQRAGHGPQESVHGRTDLLENLVEHLRGRAALLVAPDTTGAFMKVVEAVRQAPEPLALPAGAWYPDAGGNRRIVPGADGLVAAAADTLALYSELGASWAVRKEVST
;
A
#
# COMPACT_ATOMS: atom_id res chain seq x y z
N MET A 1 31.19 -0.75 10.50
CA MET A 1 30.19 -0.03 11.31
C MET A 1 30.31 1.46 10.97
N SER A 2 29.31 1.99 10.25
CA SER A 2 29.25 3.42 9.93
C SER A 2 29.12 4.19 11.25
N GLY A 3 29.89 5.28 11.42
CA GLY A 3 29.82 6.12 12.62
C GLY A 3 28.40 6.72 12.80
N PRO A 4 28.03 7.23 13.96
CA PRO A 4 26.67 7.61 14.34
C PRO A 4 26.03 8.76 13.54
N GLY A 5 26.51 9.08 12.34
CA GLY A 5 26.00 10.15 11.48
C GLY A 5 26.21 9.97 9.97
N GLY A 6 26.84 8.89 9.49
CA GLY A 6 27.06 8.66 8.05
C GLY A 6 25.83 8.11 7.32
N PRO A 7 25.83 8.15 5.95
CA PRO A 7 24.75 7.57 5.15
C PRO A 7 24.65 6.06 5.37
N LEU A 8 23.41 5.54 5.58
CA LEU A 8 23.18 4.11 5.76
C LEU A 8 23.27 3.39 4.41
N PRO A 9 24.01 2.27 4.29
CA PRO A 9 24.01 1.46 3.08
C PRO A 9 22.69 0.75 2.92
N VAL A 10 22.06 0.92 1.74
CA VAL A 10 20.74 0.38 1.38
C VAL A 10 20.88 -0.58 0.20
N VAL A 11 20.19 -1.71 0.26
CA VAL A 11 19.95 -2.61 -0.88
C VAL A 11 18.50 -2.49 -1.30
N LEU A 12 18.25 -2.37 -2.61
CA LEU A 12 16.91 -2.42 -3.20
C LEU A 12 16.69 -3.76 -3.88
N ALA A 13 15.67 -4.51 -3.44
CA ALA A 13 15.19 -5.71 -4.12
C ALA A 13 13.90 -5.37 -4.90
N GLY A 14 13.94 -5.57 -6.23
CA GLY A 14 12.85 -5.18 -7.13
C GLY A 14 12.95 -3.70 -7.52
N ALA A 15 13.79 -3.38 -8.49
CA ALA A 15 14.05 -2.00 -8.92
C ALA A 15 13.20 -1.56 -10.13
N ARG A 16 12.43 -2.48 -10.76
CA ARG A 16 11.57 -2.19 -11.90
C ARG A 16 10.11 -1.99 -11.49
N GLY A 17 9.30 -1.46 -12.40
CA GLY A 17 7.91 -1.13 -12.07
C GLY A 17 7.84 -0.08 -10.96
N HIS A 18 7.21 -0.41 -9.83
CA HIS A 18 7.15 0.50 -8.67
C HIS A 18 8.53 0.72 -8.02
N GLY A 19 9.46 -0.22 -8.18
CA GLY A 19 10.83 -0.08 -7.70
C GLY A 19 11.59 1.10 -8.28
N ARG A 20 11.21 1.60 -9.47
CA ARG A 20 11.79 2.85 -10.03
C ARG A 20 11.55 4.05 -9.13
N TRP A 21 10.35 4.14 -8.54
CA TRP A 21 10.07 5.17 -7.54
C TRP A 21 11.00 5.07 -6.33
N HIS A 22 11.29 3.85 -5.86
CA HIS A 22 12.26 3.65 -4.78
C HIS A 22 13.68 4.02 -5.20
N LEU A 23 14.10 3.74 -6.43
CA LEU A 23 15.39 4.21 -6.94
C LEU A 23 15.48 5.73 -6.91
N GLU A 24 14.47 6.43 -7.42
CA GLU A 24 14.41 7.90 -7.42
C GLU A 24 14.43 8.45 -5.99
N ASN A 25 13.68 7.84 -5.08
CA ASN A 25 13.66 8.24 -3.68
C ASN A 25 15.00 7.98 -2.96
N ILE A 26 15.63 6.83 -3.20
CA ILE A 26 16.97 6.54 -2.65
C ILE A 26 17.99 7.54 -3.19
N ARG A 27 17.91 7.93 -4.48
CA ARG A 27 18.78 8.97 -5.05
C ARG A 27 18.63 10.29 -4.31
N ARG A 28 17.38 10.76 -4.13
CA ARG A 28 17.10 11.98 -3.36
C ARG A 28 17.70 11.92 -1.96
N LEU A 29 17.47 10.83 -1.24
CA LEU A 29 17.99 10.65 0.14
C LEU A 29 19.51 10.46 0.17
N GLN A 30 20.13 9.98 -0.91
CA GLN A 30 21.58 9.91 -1.06
C GLN A 30 22.18 11.31 -1.25
N ASP A 31 21.54 12.16 -2.05
CA ASP A 31 21.94 13.56 -2.23
C ASP A 31 21.84 14.34 -0.90
N GLU A 32 20.88 13.98 -0.06
CA GLU A 32 20.71 14.51 1.30
C GLU A 32 21.70 13.91 2.33
N GLY A 33 22.50 12.90 1.95
CA GLY A 33 23.47 12.24 2.81
C GLY A 33 22.85 11.30 3.87
N LEU A 34 21.61 10.88 3.70
CA LEU A 34 20.91 10.00 4.64
C LEU A 34 21.18 8.51 4.36
N VAL A 35 21.23 8.13 3.11
CA VAL A 35 21.47 6.76 2.66
C VAL A 35 22.50 6.68 1.53
N ARG A 36 22.94 5.49 1.20
CA ARG A 36 23.75 5.16 0.02
C ARG A 36 23.22 3.88 -0.60
N LEU A 37 22.92 3.89 -1.91
CA LEU A 37 22.59 2.67 -2.62
C LEU A 37 23.84 1.79 -2.71
N ALA A 38 23.85 0.68 -1.97
CA ALA A 38 24.95 -0.27 -1.92
C ALA A 38 24.81 -1.40 -2.94
N GLY A 39 23.57 -1.78 -3.24
CA GLY A 39 23.31 -2.83 -4.22
C GLY A 39 21.86 -2.90 -4.66
N VAL A 40 21.63 -3.60 -5.76
CA VAL A 40 20.32 -3.88 -6.36
C VAL A 40 20.17 -5.39 -6.57
N CYS A 41 19.11 -5.95 -6.00
CA CYS A 41 18.71 -7.34 -6.21
C CYS A 41 17.63 -7.42 -7.29
N GLU A 42 18.00 -7.94 -8.46
CA GLU A 42 17.12 -8.14 -9.62
C GLU A 42 17.46 -9.43 -10.36
N LEU A 43 16.45 -10.10 -10.92
CA LEU A 43 16.66 -11.30 -11.73
C LEU A 43 17.46 -11.02 -13.00
N THR A 44 17.30 -9.84 -13.58
CA THR A 44 18.08 -9.32 -14.70
C THR A 44 18.74 -8.03 -14.25
N PRO A 45 20.07 -7.93 -14.35
CA PRO A 45 20.79 -6.72 -13.94
C PRO A 45 20.22 -5.45 -14.59
N LEU A 46 20.27 -4.35 -13.85
CA LEU A 46 19.96 -3.02 -14.38
C LEU A 46 21.08 -2.56 -15.32
N THR A 47 20.71 -1.79 -16.32
CA THR A 47 21.67 -1.14 -17.24
C THR A 47 22.34 0.05 -16.55
N GLU A 48 23.43 0.55 -17.16
CA GLU A 48 24.09 1.77 -16.69
C GLU A 48 23.15 2.97 -16.71
N GLU A 49 22.27 3.06 -17.72
CA GLU A 49 21.25 4.12 -17.83
C GLU A 49 20.22 4.04 -16.68
N GLU A 50 19.77 2.83 -16.29
CA GLU A 50 18.86 2.64 -15.16
C GLU A 50 19.52 3.00 -13.81
N LEU A 51 20.86 2.92 -13.73
CA LEU A 51 21.67 3.26 -12.55
C LEU A 51 22.31 4.65 -12.64
N ASP A 52 22.00 5.44 -13.66
CA ASP A 52 22.54 6.80 -13.79
C ASP A 52 22.20 7.63 -12.55
N GLY A 53 23.20 8.42 -12.08
CA GLY A 53 23.10 9.23 -10.85
C GLY A 53 23.40 8.47 -9.55
N PHE A 54 23.70 7.15 -9.58
CA PHE A 54 24.21 6.42 -8.41
C PHE A 54 25.74 6.28 -8.40
N HIS A 55 26.40 6.75 -9.45
CA HIS A 55 27.85 6.92 -9.46
C HIS A 55 28.18 8.19 -8.64
N GLY A 56 28.88 8.04 -7.55
CA GLY A 56 29.39 9.22 -6.82
C GLY A 56 30.28 10.08 -7.73
N PRO A 57 30.53 11.36 -7.37
CA PRO A 57 31.45 12.19 -8.13
C PRO A 57 32.81 11.48 -8.17
N GLY A 58 33.12 10.92 -9.33
CA GLY A 58 34.29 10.09 -9.52
C GLY A 58 35.55 10.84 -9.18
N THR A 59 36.36 10.30 -8.27
CA THR A 59 37.76 10.61 -8.24
C THR A 59 38.33 10.10 -9.57
N PRO A 60 38.95 10.92 -10.44
CA PRO A 60 39.55 10.44 -11.66
C PRO A 60 40.63 9.44 -11.31
N GLY A 61 40.45 8.14 -11.60
CA GLY A 61 41.57 7.24 -11.58
C GLY A 61 41.47 5.87 -10.90
N GLY A 62 40.31 5.22 -10.85
CA GLY A 62 40.34 3.81 -10.50
C GLY A 62 38.97 3.23 -10.10
N PRO A 63 38.67 1.94 -10.41
CA PRO A 63 37.55 1.26 -9.83
C PRO A 63 37.75 1.18 -8.31
N GLY A 64 36.93 1.90 -7.55
CA GLY A 64 36.88 1.75 -6.09
C GLY A 64 36.51 0.30 -5.74
N ALA A 65 37.04 -0.20 -4.62
CA ALA A 65 36.65 -1.52 -4.11
C ALA A 65 35.13 -1.58 -3.94
N PRO A 66 34.47 -2.73 -4.18
CA PRO A 66 33.05 -2.90 -3.96
C PRO A 66 32.63 -2.35 -2.58
N GLY A 67 31.58 -1.53 -2.54
CA GLY A 67 31.09 -0.92 -1.30
C GLY A 67 31.79 0.37 -0.85
N ALA A 68 32.81 0.87 -1.55
CA ALA A 68 33.44 2.16 -1.24
C ALA A 68 32.52 3.34 -1.64
N PRO A 69 32.61 4.51 -0.95
CA PRO A 69 31.95 5.73 -1.39
C PRO A 69 32.33 6.05 -2.85
N GLY A 70 31.32 6.19 -3.74
CA GLY A 70 31.55 6.47 -5.16
C GLY A 70 31.69 5.22 -6.08
N ALA A 71 31.71 4.01 -5.54
CA ALA A 71 31.58 2.79 -6.34
C ALA A 71 30.13 2.61 -6.84
N PRO A 72 29.93 2.03 -8.05
CA PRO A 72 28.59 1.68 -8.52
C PRO A 72 27.95 0.65 -7.56
N PRO A 73 26.61 0.62 -7.43
CA PRO A 73 25.93 -0.37 -6.61
C PRO A 73 26.19 -1.78 -7.15
N GLU A 74 26.41 -2.72 -6.23
CA GLU A 74 26.54 -4.13 -6.60
C GLU A 74 25.20 -4.67 -7.14
N GLN A 75 25.25 -5.65 -8.04
CA GLN A 75 24.05 -6.27 -8.60
C GLN A 75 24.09 -7.79 -8.41
N SER A 76 22.98 -8.36 -7.95
CA SER A 76 22.83 -9.80 -7.75
C SER A 76 21.37 -10.22 -7.91
N ALA A 77 21.14 -11.46 -8.33
CA ALA A 77 19.82 -12.09 -8.25
C ALA A 77 19.56 -12.73 -6.87
N ASP A 78 20.58 -12.88 -6.03
CA ASP A 78 20.51 -13.44 -4.68
C ASP A 78 20.61 -12.30 -3.64
N LEU A 79 19.49 -12.02 -2.96
CA LEU A 79 19.43 -11.00 -1.91
C LEU A 79 20.39 -11.33 -0.75
N GLY A 80 20.45 -12.59 -0.33
CA GLY A 80 21.28 -12.99 0.80
C GLY A 80 22.76 -12.73 0.54
N ALA A 81 23.26 -13.18 -0.60
CA ALA A 81 24.65 -12.94 -1.03
C ALA A 81 24.95 -11.44 -1.16
N LEU A 82 23.98 -10.66 -1.70
CA LEU A 82 24.15 -9.22 -1.86
C LEU A 82 24.18 -8.46 -0.52
N LEU A 83 23.38 -8.88 0.46
CA LEU A 83 23.40 -8.29 1.80
C LEU A 83 24.72 -8.60 2.50
N ASP A 84 25.25 -9.82 2.33
CA ASP A 84 26.52 -10.26 2.93
C ASP A 84 27.71 -9.48 2.34
N SER A 85 27.75 -9.24 1.01
CA SER A 85 28.83 -8.53 0.33
C SER A 85 28.81 -7.02 0.57
N THR A 86 27.62 -6.40 0.58
CA THR A 86 27.48 -4.94 0.70
C THR A 86 27.51 -4.42 2.13
N GLY A 87 27.28 -5.28 3.12
CA GLY A 87 27.11 -4.89 4.51
C GLY A 87 25.95 -3.90 4.70
N ALA A 88 24.86 -4.09 3.94
CA ALA A 88 23.71 -3.21 3.98
C ALA A 88 23.09 -3.13 5.38
N ALA A 89 22.71 -1.92 5.79
CA ALA A 89 21.97 -1.70 7.03
C ALA A 89 20.45 -1.82 6.83
N VAL A 90 19.98 -1.52 5.62
CA VAL A 90 18.55 -1.53 5.26
C VAL A 90 18.35 -2.24 3.92
N ALA A 91 17.33 -3.09 3.85
CA ALA A 91 16.80 -3.65 2.63
C ALA A 91 15.44 -3.03 2.32
N VAL A 92 15.30 -2.43 1.14
CA VAL A 92 14.01 -2.01 0.57
C VAL A 92 13.51 -3.14 -0.31
N ILE A 93 12.37 -3.75 0.02
CA ILE A 93 11.80 -4.89 -0.72
C ILE A 93 10.56 -4.42 -1.46
N CYS A 94 10.65 -4.39 -2.80
CA CYS A 94 9.60 -3.96 -3.72
C CYS A 94 9.39 -5.00 -4.84
N THR A 95 9.42 -6.26 -4.50
CA THR A 95 9.24 -7.42 -5.36
C THR A 95 7.77 -7.84 -5.44
N PRO A 96 7.38 -8.85 -6.24
CA PRO A 96 6.02 -9.40 -6.19
C PRO A 96 5.65 -9.92 -4.79
N ILE A 97 4.41 -9.69 -4.37
CA ILE A 97 3.93 -9.92 -2.99
C ILE A 97 4.24 -11.32 -2.42
N HIS A 98 4.18 -12.36 -3.25
CA HIS A 98 4.44 -13.74 -2.81
C HIS A 98 5.90 -14.01 -2.40
N THR A 99 6.81 -13.10 -2.72
CA THR A 99 8.22 -13.20 -2.34
C THR A 99 8.56 -12.39 -1.07
N HIS A 100 7.66 -11.54 -0.62
CA HIS A 100 7.91 -10.59 0.46
C HIS A 100 8.34 -11.27 1.76
N THR A 101 7.63 -12.30 2.18
CA THR A 101 7.90 -12.99 3.45
C THR A 101 9.31 -13.60 3.48
N ASP A 102 9.69 -14.34 2.44
CA ASP A 102 10.98 -15.03 2.41
C ASP A 102 12.14 -14.05 2.28
N LEU A 103 11.99 -13.00 1.47
CA LEU A 103 13.02 -11.97 1.34
C LEU A 103 13.17 -11.14 2.63
N ALA A 104 12.05 -10.82 3.30
CA ALA A 104 12.09 -10.15 4.58
C ALA A 104 12.79 -10.98 5.67
N LEU A 105 12.51 -12.28 5.74
CA LEU A 105 13.19 -13.20 6.66
C LEU A 105 14.67 -13.39 6.31
N THR A 106 15.00 -13.41 5.01
CA THR A 106 16.40 -13.46 4.55
C THR A 106 17.21 -12.26 5.04
N ALA A 107 16.62 -11.06 4.97
CA ALA A 107 17.24 -9.84 5.47
C ALA A 107 17.30 -9.82 7.02
N ALA A 108 16.20 -10.19 7.68
CA ALA A 108 16.12 -10.22 9.13
C ALA A 108 17.15 -11.17 9.76
N ALA A 109 17.36 -12.36 9.16
CA ALA A 109 18.37 -13.34 9.63
C ALA A 109 19.81 -12.79 9.57
N ARG A 110 20.05 -11.72 8.82
CA ARG A 110 21.34 -11.02 8.70
C ARG A 110 21.42 -9.74 9.54
N GLY A 111 20.40 -9.47 10.35
CA GLY A 111 20.34 -8.25 11.15
C GLY A 111 20.06 -6.99 10.32
N VAL A 112 19.57 -7.12 9.09
CA VAL A 112 19.29 -6.01 8.19
C VAL A 112 17.86 -5.51 8.41
N HIS A 113 17.71 -4.20 8.63
CA HIS A 113 16.41 -3.54 8.80
C HIS A 113 15.65 -3.43 7.47
N LEU A 114 14.34 -3.24 7.51
CA LEU A 114 13.46 -3.42 6.37
C LEU A 114 12.57 -2.20 6.10
N LEU A 115 12.49 -1.77 4.84
CA LEU A 115 11.32 -1.13 4.27
C LEU A 115 10.68 -2.14 3.32
N LEU A 116 9.54 -2.70 3.72
CA LEU A 116 8.82 -3.73 2.97
C LEU A 116 7.58 -3.13 2.29
N GLU A 117 7.50 -3.24 0.98
CA GLU A 117 6.34 -2.73 0.24
C GLU A 117 5.04 -3.42 0.63
N LYS A 118 3.96 -2.66 0.41
CA LYS A 118 2.59 -3.12 0.66
C LYS A 118 2.07 -3.95 -0.56
N PRO A 119 1.19 -4.92 -0.36
CA PRO A 119 0.85 -5.58 0.91
C PRO A 119 2.05 -6.32 1.49
N PRO A 120 2.22 -6.34 2.82
CA PRO A 120 3.43 -6.95 3.40
C PRO A 120 3.54 -8.47 3.18
N ALA A 121 2.42 -9.14 2.93
CA ALA A 121 2.38 -10.58 2.63
C ALA A 121 1.08 -10.95 1.89
N PRO A 122 1.04 -12.12 1.20
CA PRO A 122 -0.13 -12.55 0.43
C PRO A 122 -1.26 -13.16 1.28
N SER A 123 -0.98 -13.51 2.54
CA SER A 123 -1.95 -14.07 3.48
C SER A 123 -1.65 -13.61 4.92
N TYR A 124 -2.63 -13.77 5.80
CA TYR A 124 -2.42 -13.43 7.21
C TYR A 124 -1.41 -14.38 7.89
N ALA A 125 -1.36 -15.65 7.49
CA ALA A 125 -0.39 -16.61 8.01
C ALA A 125 1.05 -16.22 7.62
N GLU A 126 1.28 -15.87 6.36
CA GLU A 126 2.58 -15.39 5.88
C GLU A 126 2.98 -14.06 6.53
N PHE A 127 2.03 -13.16 6.72
CA PHE A 127 2.26 -11.93 7.46
C PHE A 127 2.72 -12.19 8.90
N ARG A 128 2.05 -13.12 9.61
CA ARG A 128 2.46 -13.48 10.97
C ARG A 128 3.86 -14.11 11.00
N ARG A 129 4.15 -15.02 10.06
CA ARG A 129 5.48 -15.64 9.92
C ARG A 129 6.57 -14.58 9.73
N MET A 130 6.33 -13.61 8.85
CA MET A 130 7.23 -12.48 8.61
C MET A 130 7.40 -11.60 9.85
N ALA A 131 6.29 -11.15 10.43
CA ALA A 131 6.33 -10.23 11.59
C ALA A 131 7.00 -10.87 12.81
N ASP A 132 6.68 -12.12 13.12
CA ASP A 132 7.27 -12.86 14.23
C ASP A 132 8.77 -13.13 13.99
N GLY A 133 9.18 -13.45 12.75
CA GLY A 133 10.59 -13.65 12.41
C GLY A 133 11.41 -12.36 12.48
N VAL A 134 10.86 -11.24 12.01
CA VAL A 134 11.48 -9.91 12.11
C VAL A 134 11.64 -9.51 13.58
N ALA A 135 10.60 -9.71 14.40
CA ALA A 135 10.66 -9.41 15.82
C ALA A 135 11.69 -10.29 16.56
N ALA A 136 11.72 -11.59 16.24
CA ALA A 136 12.69 -12.52 16.84
C ALA A 136 14.14 -12.18 16.47
N ALA A 137 14.39 -11.65 15.29
CA ALA A 137 15.70 -11.17 14.85
C ALA A 137 16.09 -9.82 15.47
N GLY A 138 15.18 -9.11 16.13
CA GLY A 138 15.42 -7.80 16.72
C GLY A 138 15.68 -6.68 15.68
N VAL A 139 15.21 -6.86 14.44
CA VAL A 139 15.33 -5.84 13.39
C VAL A 139 14.06 -5.02 13.25
N VAL A 140 14.21 -3.79 12.77
CA VAL A 140 13.10 -2.88 12.51
C VAL A 140 12.55 -3.15 11.11
N CYS A 141 11.23 -3.20 10.98
CA CYS A 141 10.53 -3.28 9.70
C CYS A 141 9.50 -2.17 9.59
N GLN A 142 9.60 -1.36 8.54
CA GLN A 142 8.62 -0.35 8.14
C GLN A 142 7.82 -0.89 6.96
N ILE A 143 6.49 -0.83 7.01
CA ILE A 143 5.64 -1.26 5.91
C ILE A 143 5.31 -0.08 4.99
N GLY A 144 5.40 -0.28 3.68
CA GLY A 144 5.31 0.73 2.61
C GLY A 144 3.92 1.36 2.41
N PHE A 145 3.17 1.65 3.47
CA PHE A 145 1.94 2.43 3.38
C PHE A 145 2.23 3.94 3.43
N GLN A 146 2.75 4.50 2.33
CA GLN A 146 3.15 5.91 2.24
C GLN A 146 2.04 6.91 2.58
N SER A 147 0.75 6.52 2.43
CA SER A 147 -0.37 7.35 2.87
C SER A 147 -0.40 7.61 4.38
N LEU A 148 0.17 6.70 5.17
CA LEU A 148 0.27 6.84 6.62
C LEU A 148 1.45 7.72 7.07
N GLY A 149 2.36 8.07 6.15
CA GLY A 149 3.39 9.08 6.37
C GLY A 149 2.87 10.52 6.28
N SER A 150 1.61 10.71 5.86
CA SER A 150 0.99 12.03 5.79
C SER A 150 0.78 12.64 7.18
N HIS A 151 1.18 13.90 7.35
CA HIS A 151 0.92 14.66 8.58
C HIS A 151 -0.58 15.01 8.73
N ALA A 152 -1.37 14.82 7.69
CA ALA A 152 -2.83 14.91 7.77
C ALA A 152 -3.44 13.81 8.66
N VAL A 153 -2.82 12.63 8.75
CA VAL A 153 -3.35 11.52 9.58
C VAL A 153 -3.42 11.91 11.05
N PRO A 154 -2.33 12.35 11.71
CA PRO A 154 -2.41 12.85 13.08
C PRO A 154 -3.30 14.09 13.21
N ALA A 155 -3.30 15.02 12.24
CA ALA A 155 -4.15 16.21 12.28
C ALA A 155 -5.65 15.85 12.24
N VAL A 156 -6.07 14.88 11.42
CA VAL A 156 -7.45 14.40 11.40
C VAL A 156 -7.81 13.71 12.73
N ARG A 157 -6.90 12.91 13.30
CA ARG A 157 -7.12 12.30 14.61
C ARG A 157 -7.31 13.35 15.71
N GLU A 158 -6.49 14.38 15.70
CA GLU A 158 -6.63 15.50 16.64
C GLU A 158 -8.00 16.20 16.51
N LEU A 159 -8.46 16.47 15.28
CA LEU A 159 -9.80 17.02 15.05
C LEU A 159 -10.91 16.10 15.60
N ILE A 160 -10.75 14.78 15.46
CA ILE A 160 -11.70 13.79 16.02
C ILE A 160 -11.67 13.85 17.56
N GLU A 161 -10.50 13.83 18.17
CA GLU A 161 -10.31 13.87 19.63
C GLU A 161 -10.83 15.16 20.26
N GLN A 162 -10.67 16.28 19.55
CA GLN A 162 -11.23 17.59 19.97
C GLN A 162 -12.75 17.67 19.78
N GLY A 163 -13.38 16.63 19.22
CA GLY A 163 -14.83 16.60 18.98
C GLY A 163 -15.31 17.52 17.87
N ALA A 164 -14.42 17.92 16.93
CA ALA A 164 -14.72 18.87 15.87
C ALA A 164 -15.94 18.49 15.01
N ILE A 165 -16.21 17.20 14.88
CA ILE A 165 -17.36 16.65 14.13
C ILE A 165 -18.37 15.90 15.02
N GLY A 166 -18.28 16.07 16.34
CA GLY A 166 -19.07 15.32 17.31
C GLY A 166 -18.62 13.86 17.44
N ARG A 167 -19.55 12.96 17.82
CA ARG A 167 -19.27 11.53 17.91
C ARG A 167 -19.07 10.97 16.51
N VAL A 168 -18.01 10.16 16.32
CA VAL A 168 -17.75 9.48 15.03
C VAL A 168 -18.74 8.33 14.84
N ASP A 169 -19.50 8.37 13.77
CA ASP A 169 -20.47 7.34 13.39
C ASP A 169 -19.87 6.23 12.54
N GLY A 170 -18.84 6.53 11.72
CA GLY A 170 -18.13 5.57 10.92
C GLY A 170 -17.11 6.20 9.97
N ILE A 171 -16.42 5.34 9.22
CA ILE A 171 -15.41 5.75 8.23
C ILE A 171 -15.79 5.21 6.86
N GLY A 172 -15.81 6.06 5.85
CA GLY A 172 -15.95 5.70 4.46
C GLY A 172 -14.62 5.84 3.71
N GLY A 173 -14.39 4.99 2.73
CA GLY A 173 -13.26 5.13 1.80
C GLY A 173 -13.73 4.94 0.37
N ALA A 174 -13.29 5.78 -0.55
CA ALA A 174 -13.66 5.73 -1.95
C ALA A 174 -12.43 5.78 -2.86
N GLY A 175 -12.42 4.94 -3.90
CA GLY A 175 -11.41 5.00 -4.93
C GLY A 175 -11.98 4.60 -6.29
N ALA A 176 -12.05 5.54 -7.21
CA ALA A 176 -12.59 5.33 -8.55
C ALA A 176 -11.53 5.64 -9.60
N TRP A 177 -10.84 4.58 -10.07
CA TRP A 177 -9.81 4.69 -11.09
C TRP A 177 -10.25 4.01 -12.39
N ALA A 178 -9.53 4.30 -13.47
CA ALA A 178 -9.64 3.59 -14.73
C ALA A 178 -8.30 2.93 -15.06
N ARG A 179 -8.33 1.65 -15.44
CA ARG A 179 -7.15 0.91 -15.89
C ARG A 179 -7.41 0.29 -17.26
N PRO A 180 -6.45 0.40 -18.20
CA PRO A 180 -6.54 -0.28 -19.47
C PRO A 180 -6.30 -1.78 -19.31
N GLU A 181 -6.73 -2.60 -20.26
CA GLU A 181 -6.46 -4.04 -20.24
C GLU A 181 -4.97 -4.39 -20.17
N SER A 182 -4.09 -3.55 -20.74
CA SER A 182 -2.63 -3.71 -20.66
C SER A 182 -2.12 -3.67 -19.22
N TYR A 183 -2.83 -3.01 -18.30
CA TYR A 183 -2.50 -3.00 -16.88
C TYR A 183 -2.48 -4.41 -16.29
N TYR A 184 -3.42 -5.25 -16.69
CA TYR A 184 -3.51 -6.65 -16.22
C TYR A 184 -2.55 -7.60 -16.93
N ARG A 185 -1.81 -7.12 -17.94
CA ARG A 185 -0.73 -7.83 -18.64
C ARG A 185 0.67 -7.34 -18.28
N ARG A 186 0.79 -6.39 -17.33
CA ARG A 186 2.07 -5.77 -16.92
C ARG A 186 3.06 -6.74 -16.28
N ALA A 187 2.55 -7.84 -15.71
CA ALA A 187 3.33 -8.88 -15.05
C ALA A 187 2.52 -10.18 -14.97
N PRO A 188 3.17 -11.36 -14.78
CA PRO A 188 2.48 -12.64 -14.69
C PRO A 188 1.46 -12.76 -13.55
N TRP A 189 1.66 -12.02 -12.47
CA TRP A 189 0.80 -12.00 -11.29
C TRP A 189 -0.36 -11.00 -11.38
N ALA A 190 -0.35 -10.12 -12.40
CA ALA A 190 -1.31 -9.03 -12.48
C ALA A 190 -2.74 -9.54 -12.73
N GLY A 191 -3.68 -9.09 -11.92
CA GLY A 191 -5.09 -9.51 -11.97
C GLY A 191 -5.34 -10.95 -11.50
N ARG A 192 -4.36 -11.60 -10.87
CA ARG A 192 -4.50 -12.98 -10.40
C ARG A 192 -4.74 -13.06 -8.90
N ARG A 193 -5.38 -14.14 -8.49
CA ARG A 193 -5.48 -14.56 -7.09
C ARG A 193 -4.32 -15.46 -6.71
N ARG A 194 -3.85 -16.28 -7.66
CA ARG A 194 -2.72 -17.19 -7.48
C ARG A 194 -1.81 -17.19 -8.71
N LEU A 195 -0.53 -17.43 -8.47
CA LEU A 195 0.48 -17.64 -9.49
C LEU A 195 1.33 -18.85 -9.08
N ASP A 196 1.37 -19.89 -9.92
CA ASP A 196 2.14 -21.12 -9.70
C ASP A 196 1.91 -21.74 -8.31
N GLY A 197 0.65 -21.70 -7.85
CA GLY A 197 0.24 -22.23 -6.54
C GLY A 197 0.42 -21.28 -5.35
N ALA A 198 1.14 -20.17 -5.53
CA ALA A 198 1.30 -19.14 -4.49
C ALA A 198 0.15 -18.12 -4.54
N ASP A 199 -0.33 -17.68 -3.38
CA ASP A 199 -1.31 -16.58 -3.30
C ASP A 199 -0.64 -15.26 -3.70
N VAL A 200 -1.29 -14.45 -4.55
CA VAL A 200 -0.83 -13.10 -4.96
C VAL A 200 -1.87 -12.03 -4.73
N VAL A 201 -3.14 -12.37 -4.73
CA VAL A 201 -4.31 -11.56 -4.33
C VAL A 201 -4.24 -10.12 -4.91
N ASP A 202 -4.00 -9.99 -6.25
CA ASP A 202 -3.90 -8.68 -6.93
C ASP A 202 -5.28 -8.11 -7.23
N GLY A 203 -6.07 -7.82 -6.20
CA GLY A 203 -7.38 -7.20 -6.28
C GLY A 203 -7.34 -5.69 -6.04
N VAL A 204 -8.45 -5.01 -6.36
CA VAL A 204 -8.53 -3.55 -6.30
C VAL A 204 -8.26 -2.99 -4.90
N LEU A 205 -8.78 -3.64 -3.85
CA LEU A 205 -8.62 -3.22 -2.45
C LEU A 205 -7.31 -3.71 -1.82
N THR A 206 -6.71 -4.77 -2.37
CA THR A 206 -5.50 -5.38 -1.80
C THR A 206 -4.22 -4.82 -2.41
N ASN A 207 -4.27 -4.25 -3.62
CA ASN A 207 -3.10 -3.65 -4.27
C ASN A 207 -3.33 -2.20 -4.73
N PRO A 208 -4.05 -1.86 -5.82
CA PRO A 208 -4.09 -0.47 -6.30
C PRO A 208 -4.63 0.52 -5.28
N LEU A 209 -5.68 0.17 -4.55
CA LEU A 209 -6.34 1.02 -3.56
C LEU A 209 -6.14 0.52 -2.10
N ALA A 210 -5.10 -0.27 -1.86
CA ALA A 210 -4.68 -0.71 -0.52
C ALA A 210 -4.46 0.47 0.45
N HIS A 211 -3.95 1.58 -0.06
CA HIS A 211 -3.76 2.80 0.73
C HIS A 211 -5.08 3.39 1.26
N ALA A 212 -6.18 3.30 0.49
CA ALA A 212 -7.50 3.73 0.96
C ALA A 212 -7.96 2.88 2.15
N VAL A 213 -7.79 1.55 2.05
CA VAL A 213 -8.14 0.62 3.13
C VAL A 213 -7.30 0.89 4.39
N ALA A 214 -5.97 0.94 4.25
CA ALA A 214 -5.07 1.18 5.38
C ALA A 214 -5.32 2.54 6.05
N THR A 215 -5.57 3.60 5.26
CA THR A 215 -5.86 4.93 5.78
C THR A 215 -7.23 4.99 6.49
N ALA A 216 -8.26 4.34 5.92
CA ALA A 216 -9.58 4.26 6.56
C ALA A 216 -9.51 3.50 7.90
N LEU A 217 -8.81 2.38 7.94
CA LEU A 217 -8.56 1.62 9.17
C LEU A 217 -7.81 2.47 10.21
N ALA A 218 -6.77 3.18 9.79
CA ALA A 218 -5.98 4.03 10.67
C ALA A 218 -6.80 5.17 11.28
N LEU A 219 -7.61 5.87 10.48
CA LEU A 219 -8.51 6.92 10.97
C LEU A 219 -9.68 6.36 11.79
N GLY A 220 -10.07 5.12 11.52
CA GLY A 220 -11.07 4.38 12.28
C GLY A 220 -10.59 3.87 13.64
N GLY A 221 -9.29 3.97 13.92
CA GLY A 221 -8.69 3.45 15.15
C GLY A 221 -8.58 1.93 15.19
N ALA A 222 -8.58 1.28 14.01
CA ALA A 222 -8.46 -0.17 13.87
C ALA A 222 -7.23 -0.50 13.02
N THR A 223 -6.07 -0.56 13.64
CA THR A 223 -4.81 -0.85 12.95
C THR A 223 -4.31 -2.28 13.19
N ARG A 224 -4.66 -2.85 14.33
CA ARG A 224 -4.22 -4.19 14.73
C ARG A 224 -5.24 -5.26 14.34
N ALA A 225 -4.81 -6.49 14.21
CA ALA A 225 -5.69 -7.60 13.86
C ALA A 225 -6.80 -7.84 14.89
N GLU A 226 -6.52 -7.62 16.16
CA GLU A 226 -7.45 -7.74 17.27
C GLU A 226 -8.52 -6.62 17.31
N ASP A 227 -8.31 -5.52 16.58
CA ASP A 227 -9.30 -4.45 16.47
C ASP A 227 -10.47 -4.83 15.55
N VAL A 228 -10.35 -5.93 14.80
CA VAL A 228 -11.33 -6.38 13.80
C VAL A 228 -12.24 -7.45 14.39
N ALA A 229 -13.54 -7.14 14.50
CA ALA A 229 -14.57 -8.10 14.93
C ALA A 229 -15.17 -8.88 13.76
N GLY A 230 -15.29 -8.27 12.58
CA GLY A 230 -15.87 -8.91 11.40
C GLY A 230 -15.56 -8.17 10.10
N ILE A 231 -15.59 -8.90 8.99
CA ILE A 231 -15.36 -8.36 7.65
C ILE A 231 -16.41 -8.94 6.70
N GLU A 232 -17.04 -8.06 5.93
CA GLU A 232 -17.94 -8.40 4.83
C GLU A 232 -17.28 -7.93 3.53
N THR A 233 -17.34 -8.72 2.47
CA THR A 233 -16.72 -8.42 1.19
C THR A 233 -17.70 -8.63 0.03
N GLU A 234 -17.71 -7.71 -0.91
CA GLU A 234 -18.33 -7.87 -2.22
C GLU A 234 -17.24 -7.70 -3.28
N LEU A 235 -16.88 -8.81 -3.91
CA LEU A 235 -15.80 -8.86 -4.89
C LEU A 235 -16.40 -9.11 -6.27
N LEU A 236 -16.13 -8.17 -7.20
CA LEU A 236 -16.67 -8.20 -8.55
C LEU A 236 -15.55 -7.95 -9.57
N ARG A 237 -15.77 -8.41 -10.79
CA ARG A 237 -14.86 -8.17 -11.90
C ARG A 237 -15.62 -7.86 -13.18
N ALA A 238 -15.24 -6.79 -13.83
CA ALA A 238 -15.67 -6.46 -15.19
C ALA A 238 -14.66 -6.99 -16.21
N ASN A 239 -13.37 -7.01 -15.87
CA ASN A 239 -12.30 -7.50 -16.73
C ASN A 239 -12.17 -9.03 -16.70
N ASP A 240 -11.50 -9.59 -17.71
CA ASP A 240 -11.20 -11.03 -17.77
C ASP A 240 -9.93 -11.31 -16.94
N ILE A 241 -10.10 -11.32 -15.64
CA ILE A 241 -9.06 -11.54 -14.63
C ILE A 241 -9.57 -12.52 -13.57
N GLU A 242 -8.68 -13.11 -12.79
CA GLU A 242 -9.06 -13.98 -11.66
C GLU A 242 -9.46 -13.19 -10.41
N SER A 243 -8.82 -12.04 -10.21
CA SER A 243 -9.06 -11.18 -9.06
C SER A 243 -10.23 -10.22 -9.31
N ASP A 244 -10.41 -9.29 -8.40
CA ASP A 244 -11.47 -8.28 -8.43
C ASP A 244 -10.94 -6.93 -8.95
N ASP A 245 -11.79 -6.22 -9.68
CA ASP A 245 -11.52 -4.86 -10.16
C ASP A 245 -12.55 -3.83 -9.66
N THR A 246 -13.63 -4.32 -9.05
CA THR A 246 -14.71 -3.51 -8.48
C THR A 246 -15.19 -4.18 -7.21
N SER A 247 -14.94 -3.57 -6.05
CA SER A 247 -15.14 -4.25 -4.77
C SER A 247 -15.53 -3.30 -3.65
N CYS A 248 -16.24 -3.82 -2.68
CA CYS A 248 -16.56 -3.15 -1.44
C CYS A 248 -16.22 -4.07 -0.26
N VAL A 249 -15.62 -3.50 0.78
CA VAL A 249 -15.36 -4.16 2.05
C VAL A 249 -15.95 -3.34 3.18
N ARG A 250 -16.62 -4.01 4.13
CA ARG A 250 -17.06 -3.42 5.39
C ARG A 250 -16.38 -4.15 6.55
N VAL A 251 -15.61 -3.41 7.33
CA VAL A 251 -14.96 -3.88 8.54
C VAL A 251 -15.77 -3.37 9.73
N THR A 252 -16.15 -4.27 10.61
CA THR A 252 -16.72 -3.94 11.92
C THR A 252 -15.60 -4.07 12.95
N THR A 253 -15.32 -3.00 13.69
CA THR A 253 -14.29 -3.02 14.73
C THR A 253 -14.84 -3.65 16.01
N THR A 254 -13.96 -4.10 16.90
CA THR A 254 -14.33 -4.61 18.24
C THR A 254 -15.08 -3.56 19.08
N GLY A 255 -14.86 -2.26 18.82
CA GLY A 255 -15.63 -1.17 19.38
C GLY A 255 -16.97 -0.87 18.68
N GLY A 256 -17.37 -1.71 17.70
CA GLY A 256 -18.65 -1.57 16.97
C GLY A 256 -18.66 -0.51 15.86
N ARG A 257 -17.52 0.15 15.57
CA ARG A 257 -17.44 1.14 14.48
C ARG A 257 -17.44 0.43 13.12
N ARG A 258 -18.14 0.99 12.14
CA ARG A 258 -18.12 0.53 10.76
C ARG A 258 -17.09 1.31 9.94
N ILE A 259 -16.33 0.59 9.14
CA ILE A 259 -15.36 1.14 8.18
C ILE A 259 -15.70 0.49 6.83
N THR A 260 -16.21 1.27 5.88
CA THR A 260 -16.61 0.77 4.55
C THR A 260 -15.70 1.39 3.51
N VAL A 261 -15.01 0.55 2.73
CA VAL A 261 -14.15 1.01 1.64
C VAL A 261 -14.62 0.39 0.33
N ALA A 262 -14.95 1.24 -0.62
CA ALA A 262 -15.41 0.87 -1.94
C ALA A 262 -14.43 1.33 -3.03
N ALA A 263 -14.24 0.51 -4.04
CA ALA A 263 -13.25 0.79 -5.07
C ALA A 263 -13.61 0.18 -6.43
N THR A 264 -13.22 0.87 -7.49
CA THR A 264 -13.29 0.35 -8.86
C THR A 264 -12.07 0.77 -9.69
N LEU A 265 -11.64 -0.08 -10.61
CA LEU A 265 -10.67 0.23 -11.67
C LEU A 265 -11.36 0.42 -13.03
N CYS A 266 -12.70 0.40 -13.04
CA CYS A 266 -13.56 0.50 -14.22
C CYS A 266 -14.42 1.77 -14.21
N ALA A 267 -13.95 2.83 -13.56
CA ALA A 267 -14.68 4.10 -13.46
C ALA A 267 -14.87 4.75 -14.83
N GLU A 268 -16.06 5.31 -15.04
CA GLU A 268 -16.34 6.16 -16.19
C GLU A 268 -15.58 7.49 -16.07
N ARG A 269 -15.64 8.09 -14.89
CA ARG A 269 -14.95 9.33 -14.51
C ARG A 269 -14.02 9.05 -13.33
N PRO A 270 -12.74 8.78 -13.61
CA PRO A 270 -11.75 8.58 -12.55
C PRO A 270 -11.62 9.81 -11.66
N ASP A 271 -11.46 9.58 -10.35
CA ASP A 271 -11.25 10.64 -9.36
C ASP A 271 -10.17 10.25 -8.34
N GLU A 272 -9.67 11.26 -7.61
CA GLU A 272 -8.70 11.06 -6.56
C GLU A 272 -9.32 10.30 -5.38
N PRO A 273 -8.66 9.27 -4.87
CA PRO A 273 -9.19 8.48 -3.77
C PRO A 273 -9.15 9.27 -2.46
N TYR A 274 -10.17 9.04 -1.63
CA TYR A 274 -10.31 9.75 -0.36
C TYR A 274 -10.87 8.85 0.75
N VAL A 275 -10.73 9.32 1.98
CA VAL A 275 -11.36 8.75 3.17
C VAL A 275 -12.27 9.80 3.81
N LEU A 276 -13.47 9.37 4.22
CA LEU A 276 -14.46 10.16 4.91
C LEU A 276 -14.54 9.74 6.37
N VAL A 277 -14.47 10.70 7.30
CA VAL A 277 -14.85 10.49 8.69
C VAL A 277 -16.22 11.11 8.91
N HIS A 278 -17.21 10.28 9.19
CA HIS A 278 -18.57 10.72 9.48
C HIS A 278 -18.77 10.93 10.96
N GLY A 279 -19.29 12.08 11.34
CA GLY A 279 -19.62 12.41 12.72
C GLY A 279 -21.00 13.06 12.84
N THR A 280 -21.58 13.06 14.05
CA THR A 280 -22.92 13.59 14.33
C THR A 280 -23.04 15.10 14.11
N GLY A 281 -21.94 15.85 14.11
CA GLY A 281 -21.89 17.31 13.92
C GLY A 281 -21.19 17.76 12.65
N GLY A 282 -20.71 16.84 11.83
CA GLY A 282 -19.97 17.17 10.60
C GLY A 282 -19.24 15.99 9.99
N ARG A 283 -18.40 16.29 9.03
CA ARG A 283 -17.54 15.28 8.38
C ARG A 283 -16.17 15.83 8.04
N ILE A 284 -15.19 14.93 7.90
CA ILE A 284 -13.85 15.23 7.41
C ILE A 284 -13.61 14.40 6.15
N THR A 285 -13.16 15.05 5.06
CA THR A 285 -12.69 14.36 3.86
C THR A 285 -11.19 14.49 3.79
N PHE A 286 -10.49 13.37 3.62
CA PHE A 286 -9.03 13.32 3.48
C PHE A 286 -8.64 12.69 2.15
N TRP A 287 -8.12 13.49 1.20
CA TRP A 287 -7.50 13.03 -0.04
C TRP A 287 -6.04 12.68 0.23
N TYR A 288 -5.78 11.43 0.56
CA TYR A 288 -4.49 10.97 1.09
C TYR A 288 -3.33 11.04 0.09
N LYS A 289 -3.61 11.13 -1.22
CA LYS A 289 -2.57 11.37 -2.23
C LYS A 289 -2.14 12.82 -2.33
N GLN A 290 -3.01 13.73 -1.91
CA GLN A 290 -2.81 15.18 -1.97
C GLN A 290 -2.46 15.77 -0.60
N ASP A 291 -2.45 14.97 0.47
CA ASP A 291 -2.32 15.42 1.86
C ASP A 291 -3.32 16.52 2.23
N ARG A 292 -4.49 16.52 1.57
CA ARG A 292 -5.52 17.56 1.66
C ARG A 292 -6.67 17.10 2.55
N VAL A 293 -7.06 17.96 3.49
CA VAL A 293 -8.15 17.72 4.45
C VAL A 293 -9.20 18.81 4.29
N LEU A 294 -10.47 18.42 4.22
CA LEU A 294 -11.63 19.29 4.23
C LEU A 294 -12.50 18.96 5.44
N LEU A 295 -12.61 19.91 6.38
CA LEU A 295 -13.51 19.84 7.52
C LEU A 295 -14.82 20.59 7.22
N GLN A 296 -15.95 19.90 7.30
CA GLN A 296 -17.29 20.45 7.12
C GLN A 296 -18.11 20.24 8.40
N ARG A 297 -18.67 21.33 8.95
CA ARG A 297 -19.44 21.32 10.21
C ARG A 297 -20.72 22.14 10.05
N ALA A 298 -21.77 21.71 10.72
CA ALA A 298 -23.02 22.48 10.77
C ALA A 298 -22.77 23.89 11.33
N GLY A 299 -23.31 24.91 10.68
CA GLY A 299 -23.17 26.30 11.11
C GLY A 299 -21.81 26.96 10.86
N HIS A 300 -20.86 26.26 10.19
CA HIS A 300 -19.53 26.79 9.87
C HIS A 300 -19.26 26.66 8.38
N GLY A 301 -18.50 27.59 7.81
CA GLY A 301 -17.97 27.43 6.46
C GLY A 301 -16.99 26.25 6.38
N PRO A 302 -16.83 25.62 5.21
CA PRO A 302 -15.84 24.56 5.03
C PRO A 302 -14.42 25.08 5.30
N GLN A 303 -13.61 24.25 5.96
CA GLN A 303 -12.20 24.57 6.26
C GLN A 303 -11.31 23.55 5.55
N GLU A 304 -10.41 24.05 4.72
CA GLU A 304 -9.47 23.22 3.97
C GLU A 304 -8.04 23.45 4.49
N SER A 305 -7.27 22.37 4.57
CA SER A 305 -5.85 22.40 4.90
C SER A 305 -5.08 21.39 4.06
N VAL A 306 -3.81 21.72 3.78
CA VAL A 306 -2.86 20.83 3.11
C VAL A 306 -1.69 20.62 4.06
N HIS A 307 -1.28 19.38 4.21
CA HIS A 307 -0.25 18.97 5.16
C HIS A 307 1.01 18.48 4.44
N GLY A 308 2.11 18.37 5.16
CA GLY A 308 3.32 17.72 4.66
C GLY A 308 3.23 16.19 4.75
N ARG A 309 4.30 15.55 4.32
CA ARG A 309 4.48 14.10 4.40
C ARG A 309 5.90 13.76 4.79
N THR A 310 6.06 12.76 5.65
CA THR A 310 7.35 12.15 5.94
C THR A 310 7.51 10.92 5.04
N ASP A 311 8.62 10.84 4.32
CA ASP A 311 9.00 9.66 3.55
C ASP A 311 9.28 8.48 4.48
N LEU A 312 8.83 7.27 4.12
CA LEU A 312 8.95 6.12 5.00
C LEU A 312 10.38 5.56 5.11
N LEU A 313 11.22 5.70 4.07
CA LEU A 313 12.62 5.34 4.17
C LEU A 313 13.38 6.35 5.02
N GLU A 314 13.10 7.63 4.86
CA GLU A 314 13.62 8.69 5.73
C GLU A 314 13.21 8.47 7.19
N ASN A 315 11.93 8.18 7.45
CA ASN A 315 11.45 7.86 8.79
C ASN A 315 12.15 6.63 9.39
N LEU A 316 12.36 5.57 8.59
CA LEU A 316 13.09 4.39 9.05
C LEU A 316 14.53 4.76 9.46
N VAL A 317 15.23 5.55 8.63
CA VAL A 317 16.59 6.03 8.93
C VAL A 317 16.62 6.86 10.23
N GLU A 318 15.68 7.79 10.39
CA GLU A 318 15.60 8.62 11.58
C GLU A 318 15.19 7.81 12.83
N HIS A 319 14.33 6.80 12.67
CA HIS A 319 14.02 5.84 13.73
C HIS A 319 15.25 5.04 14.18
N LEU A 320 16.03 4.52 13.25
CA LEU A 320 17.27 3.78 13.54
C LEU A 320 18.33 4.65 14.22
N ARG A 321 18.28 5.96 14.01
CA ARG A 321 19.12 6.95 14.69
C ARG A 321 18.57 7.41 16.06
N GLY A 322 17.40 6.88 16.46
CA GLY A 322 16.74 7.25 17.73
C GLY A 322 16.10 8.64 17.71
N ARG A 323 15.81 9.22 16.55
CA ARG A 323 15.28 10.58 16.39
C ARG A 323 13.78 10.65 16.13
N ALA A 324 13.18 9.57 15.67
CA ALA A 324 11.74 9.49 15.35
C ALA A 324 11.12 8.17 15.79
N ALA A 325 9.81 8.17 16.05
CA ALA A 325 9.04 6.95 16.17
C ALA A 325 8.82 6.32 14.78
N LEU A 326 8.73 4.97 14.70
CA LEU A 326 8.40 4.27 13.48
C LEU A 326 6.93 4.54 13.12
N LEU A 327 6.67 4.98 11.89
CA LEU A 327 5.31 5.37 11.46
C LEU A 327 4.41 4.17 11.16
N VAL A 328 4.94 3.12 10.53
CA VAL A 328 4.14 1.99 10.06
C VAL A 328 4.84 0.67 10.42
N ALA A 329 4.76 0.30 11.68
CA ALA A 329 5.27 -0.99 12.15
C ALA A 329 4.37 -2.14 11.64
N PRO A 330 4.88 -3.38 11.48
CA PRO A 330 4.08 -4.52 11.00
C PRO A 330 2.79 -4.73 11.79
N ASP A 331 2.83 -4.68 13.11
CA ASP A 331 1.66 -4.90 13.97
C ASP A 331 0.54 -3.86 13.74
N THR A 332 0.88 -2.64 13.31
CA THR A 332 -0.09 -1.59 12.95
C THR A 332 -0.70 -1.77 11.55
N THR A 333 -0.37 -2.83 10.84
CA THR A 333 -0.98 -3.23 9.57
C THR A 333 -1.81 -4.51 9.66
N GLY A 334 -1.95 -5.06 10.86
CA GLY A 334 -2.65 -6.31 11.12
C GLY A 334 -4.11 -6.30 10.68
N ALA A 335 -4.83 -5.21 10.91
CA ALA A 335 -6.21 -5.05 10.44
C ALA A 335 -6.31 -5.06 8.91
N PHE A 336 -5.40 -4.39 8.21
CA PHE A 336 -5.31 -4.46 6.75
C PHE A 336 -5.07 -5.90 6.28
N MET A 337 -4.19 -6.64 6.94
CA MET A 337 -3.93 -8.04 6.61
C MET A 337 -5.12 -8.97 6.90
N LYS A 338 -6.01 -8.62 7.84
CA LYS A 338 -7.32 -9.29 7.99
C LYS A 338 -8.22 -9.04 6.78
N VAL A 339 -8.19 -7.82 6.20
CA VAL A 339 -8.91 -7.54 4.95
C VAL A 339 -8.33 -8.36 3.78
N VAL A 340 -7.00 -8.40 3.63
CA VAL A 340 -6.35 -9.26 2.62
C VAL A 340 -6.77 -10.72 2.78
N GLU A 341 -6.78 -11.23 4.00
CA GLU A 341 -7.20 -12.61 4.29
C GLU A 341 -8.67 -12.87 3.96
N ALA A 342 -9.56 -11.92 4.28
CA ALA A 342 -10.98 -12.02 3.93
C ALA A 342 -11.19 -12.04 2.41
N VAL A 343 -10.47 -11.20 1.66
CA VAL A 343 -10.50 -11.21 0.18
C VAL A 343 -9.93 -12.52 -0.37
N ARG A 344 -8.83 -13.02 0.19
CA ARG A 344 -8.19 -14.26 -0.20
C ARG A 344 -9.11 -15.49 0.00
N GLN A 345 -9.82 -15.54 1.11
CA GLN A 345 -10.72 -16.63 1.48
C GLN A 345 -12.12 -16.50 0.84
N ALA A 346 -12.48 -15.31 0.38
CA ALA A 346 -13.76 -15.09 -0.29
C ALA A 346 -13.92 -16.01 -1.51
N PRO A 347 -15.15 -16.36 -1.86
CA PRO A 347 -15.42 -17.01 -3.14
C PRO A 347 -14.85 -16.21 -4.31
N GLU A 348 -14.75 -16.84 -5.49
CA GLU A 348 -14.34 -16.14 -6.71
C GLU A 348 -15.14 -14.87 -6.92
N PRO A 349 -14.51 -13.77 -7.37
CA PRO A 349 -15.19 -12.53 -7.70
C PRO A 349 -16.31 -12.77 -8.71
N LEU A 350 -17.47 -12.18 -8.45
CA LEU A 350 -18.61 -12.29 -9.33
C LEU A 350 -18.32 -11.54 -10.64
N ALA A 351 -18.35 -12.26 -11.77
CA ALA A 351 -18.23 -11.62 -13.07
C ALA A 351 -19.47 -10.76 -13.34
N LEU A 352 -19.26 -9.50 -13.71
CA LEU A 352 -20.35 -8.63 -14.11
C LEU A 352 -21.01 -9.17 -15.38
N PRO A 353 -22.37 -9.18 -15.45
CA PRO A 353 -23.08 -9.72 -16.60
C PRO A 353 -22.83 -8.88 -17.85
N ALA A 354 -23.01 -9.50 -19.02
CA ALA A 354 -23.00 -8.79 -20.29
C ALA A 354 -24.02 -7.63 -20.26
N GLY A 355 -23.57 -6.43 -20.63
CA GLY A 355 -24.41 -5.22 -20.58
C GLY A 355 -24.26 -4.40 -19.28
N ALA A 356 -23.57 -4.92 -18.24
CA ALA A 356 -23.22 -4.13 -17.06
C ALA A 356 -21.95 -3.29 -17.27
N TRP A 357 -21.26 -3.45 -18.36
CA TRP A 357 -20.09 -2.69 -18.76
C TRP A 357 -20.03 -2.51 -20.29
N TYR A 358 -19.27 -1.54 -20.75
CA TYR A 358 -18.97 -1.32 -22.16
C TYR A 358 -17.48 -0.96 -22.37
N PRO A 359 -16.91 -1.23 -23.55
CA PRO A 359 -15.57 -0.79 -23.86
C PRO A 359 -15.52 0.73 -24.05
N ASP A 360 -14.41 1.37 -23.72
CA ASP A 360 -14.18 2.77 -24.09
C ASP A 360 -14.06 2.95 -25.62
N ALA A 361 -13.99 4.19 -26.08
CA ALA A 361 -13.93 4.50 -27.51
C ALA A 361 -12.74 3.85 -28.24
N GLY A 362 -11.65 3.56 -27.53
CA GLY A 362 -10.46 2.88 -28.05
C GLY A 362 -10.48 1.35 -27.88
N GLY A 363 -11.48 0.80 -27.21
CA GLY A 363 -11.56 -0.63 -26.90
C GLY A 363 -10.49 -1.10 -25.91
N ASN A 364 -9.83 -0.17 -25.20
CA ASN A 364 -8.67 -0.49 -24.38
C ASN A 364 -8.99 -0.73 -22.90
N ARG A 365 -10.19 -0.38 -22.44
CA ARG A 365 -10.63 -0.55 -21.06
C ARG A 365 -12.12 -0.85 -20.99
N ARG A 366 -12.53 -1.53 -19.94
CA ARG A 366 -13.94 -1.75 -19.61
C ARG A 366 -14.44 -0.66 -18.66
N ILE A 367 -15.60 -0.08 -18.97
CA ILE A 367 -16.27 0.95 -18.18
C ILE A 367 -17.53 0.34 -17.57
N VAL A 368 -17.69 0.46 -16.27
CA VAL A 368 -18.92 0.10 -15.55
C VAL A 368 -19.71 1.38 -15.30
N PRO A 369 -20.82 1.62 -16.00
CA PRO A 369 -21.60 2.85 -15.87
C PRO A 369 -22.04 3.10 -14.43
N GLY A 370 -21.79 4.32 -13.93
CA GLY A 370 -22.17 4.73 -12.60
C GLY A 370 -21.36 4.11 -11.45
N ALA A 371 -20.31 3.29 -11.74
CA ALA A 371 -19.49 2.69 -10.68
C ALA A 371 -18.80 3.75 -9.80
N ASP A 372 -18.37 4.86 -10.40
CA ASP A 372 -17.80 6.01 -9.66
C ASP A 372 -18.81 6.60 -8.65
N GLY A 373 -20.06 6.79 -9.07
CA GLY A 373 -21.13 7.24 -8.18
C GLY A 373 -21.48 6.23 -7.08
N LEU A 374 -21.47 4.94 -7.43
CA LEU A 374 -21.74 3.87 -6.46
C LEU A 374 -20.63 3.73 -5.41
N VAL A 375 -19.36 3.86 -5.81
CA VAL A 375 -18.20 3.89 -4.91
C VAL A 375 -18.31 5.07 -3.94
N ALA A 376 -18.65 6.26 -4.45
CA ALA A 376 -18.85 7.44 -3.60
C ALA A 376 -20.04 7.24 -2.62
N ALA A 377 -21.18 6.71 -3.10
CA ALA A 377 -22.35 6.44 -2.27
C ALA A 377 -22.07 5.41 -1.17
N ALA A 378 -21.29 4.36 -1.47
CA ALA A 378 -20.90 3.35 -0.49
C ALA A 378 -20.05 3.96 0.64
N ALA A 379 -19.09 4.82 0.31
CA ALA A 379 -18.30 5.55 1.29
C ALA A 379 -19.12 6.56 2.10
N ASP A 380 -20.09 7.25 1.46
CA ASP A 380 -20.92 8.28 2.08
C ASP A 380 -21.97 7.68 3.04
N THR A 381 -22.52 6.52 2.71
CA THR A 381 -23.58 5.86 3.48
C THR A 381 -23.09 4.69 4.34
N LEU A 382 -21.83 4.31 4.25
CA LEU A 382 -21.22 3.15 4.90
C LEU A 382 -21.91 1.83 4.53
N ALA A 383 -22.43 1.75 3.30
CA ALA A 383 -23.20 0.63 2.78
C ALA A 383 -22.40 -0.20 1.78
N LEU A 384 -22.76 -1.47 1.65
CA LEU A 384 -22.26 -2.34 0.59
C LEU A 384 -22.98 -2.05 -0.74
N TYR A 385 -22.43 -2.48 -1.86
CA TYR A 385 -23.04 -2.27 -3.19
C TYR A 385 -24.43 -2.91 -3.31
N SER A 386 -24.61 -4.11 -2.74
CA SER A 386 -25.89 -4.81 -2.72
C SER A 386 -26.95 -4.03 -1.94
N GLU A 387 -26.59 -3.39 -0.84
CA GLU A 387 -27.46 -2.57 0.00
C GLU A 387 -27.86 -1.26 -0.72
N LEU A 388 -27.05 -0.81 -1.68
CA LEU A 388 -27.31 0.36 -2.53
C LEU A 388 -28.12 0.02 -3.80
N GLY A 389 -28.56 -1.25 -3.94
CA GLY A 389 -29.39 -1.67 -5.05
C GLY A 389 -28.62 -2.00 -6.34
N ALA A 390 -27.32 -2.18 -6.27
CA ALA A 390 -26.52 -2.69 -7.38
C ALA A 390 -26.89 -4.16 -7.65
N SER A 391 -27.83 -4.39 -8.55
CA SER A 391 -28.41 -5.71 -8.82
C SER A 391 -27.37 -6.77 -9.26
N TRP A 392 -26.26 -6.33 -9.84
CA TRP A 392 -25.16 -7.18 -10.24
C TRP A 392 -24.22 -7.53 -9.08
N ALA A 393 -24.34 -6.90 -7.92
CA ALA A 393 -23.55 -7.20 -6.71
C ALA A 393 -24.16 -8.36 -5.89
N VAL A 394 -25.41 -8.73 -6.18
CA VAL A 394 -26.11 -9.80 -5.46
C VAL A 394 -25.82 -11.15 -6.14
N ARG A 395 -25.24 -12.11 -5.41
CA ARG A 395 -25.15 -13.49 -5.87
C ARG A 395 -26.59 -14.04 -6.02
N LYS A 396 -26.97 -14.39 -7.25
CA LYS A 396 -28.20 -15.17 -7.43
C LYS A 396 -27.97 -16.53 -6.79
N GLU A 397 -28.75 -16.86 -5.77
CA GLU A 397 -28.84 -18.25 -5.31
C GLU A 397 -29.28 -19.10 -6.50
N VAL A 398 -28.43 -20.05 -6.90
CA VAL A 398 -28.82 -21.07 -7.86
C VAL A 398 -29.77 -21.99 -7.11
N SER A 399 -31.09 -21.81 -7.36
CA SER A 399 -32.08 -22.76 -6.89
C SER A 399 -31.73 -24.12 -7.49
N THR A 400 -31.22 -25.03 -6.65
CA THR A 400 -31.02 -26.45 -6.99
C THR A 400 -32.34 -27.19 -7.10
#